data_bec10f600343047704e012aa823d2de6
#
_entry.id   bec10f600343047704e012aa823d2de6
#
_cell.length_a   1.000
_cell.length_b   1.000
_cell.length_c   1.000
_cell.angle_alpha   90.00
_cell.angle_beta   90.00
_cell.angle_gamma   90.00
#
_symmetry.space_group_name_H-M   'P 1'
#
loop_
_entity.id
_entity.type
_entity.pdbx_description
1 polymer ?
#
loop_
_entity_poly.entity_id
_entity_poly.type
_entity_poly.pdbx_seq_one_letter_code
_entity_poly.pdbx_strand_id
1 'polypeptide(L)'
;VLYADDHGADMGKFSVSDRGLRVAFMARWPGKIATGRTAALTSFADFVPTAIELAGGTIPENLDGKSLLPVLSGRTSKHHDYVYGVSHNQGIQRRSVFPQRSVHDGRYHYVRNFNNMERIDRERAAGKAINYFLERGAKEHGLPEEQLFDTQADPFEFKNLAEDPLQADTKARLKAALFTWMELQNDHLSEDGAITLFAVKKHSLNQTEKQFN
;
A
#
# COMPACT_ATOMS: atom_id res chain seq x y z
N VAL A 1 26.26 6.34 1.29
CA VAL A 1 25.31 6.26 2.42
C VAL A 1 23.91 6.40 1.87
N LEU A 2 23.03 5.45 2.21
CA LEU A 2 21.59 5.56 2.03
C LEU A 2 20.97 5.69 3.42
N TYR A 3 20.00 6.58 3.55
CA TYR A 3 19.18 6.76 4.74
C TYR A 3 17.71 6.68 4.35
N ALA A 4 16.93 5.95 5.12
CA ALA A 4 15.48 5.94 5.01
C ALA A 4 14.87 5.74 6.40
N ASP A 5 13.72 6.35 6.63
CA ASP A 5 12.87 6.01 7.77
C ASP A 5 12.14 4.68 7.51
N ASP A 6 11.69 4.01 8.56
CA ASP A 6 10.97 2.74 8.47
C ASP A 6 9.49 2.91 8.11
N HIS A 7 8.90 4.07 8.41
CA HIS A 7 7.54 4.47 8.05
C HIS A 7 7.43 6.00 7.99
N GLY A 8 6.34 6.51 7.46
CA GLY A 8 6.07 7.94 7.39
C GLY A 8 5.74 8.59 8.74
N ALA A 9 5.38 9.86 8.69
CA ALA A 9 5.19 10.68 9.88
C ALA A 9 3.96 10.25 10.69
N ASP A 10 4.02 10.55 11.97
CA ASP A 10 3.00 10.58 13.02
C ASP A 10 1.65 9.89 12.68
N MET A 11 1.24 8.93 13.50
CA MET A 11 -0.04 8.19 13.36
C MET A 11 -0.30 7.49 12.00
N GLY A 12 0.56 7.67 11.00
CA GLY A 12 0.45 7.02 9.69
C GLY A 12 0.91 5.56 9.67
N LYS A 13 1.66 5.13 10.68
CA LYS A 13 2.12 3.74 10.81
C LYS A 13 0.95 2.76 10.69
N PHE A 14 1.15 1.68 9.93
CA PHE A 14 0.16 0.64 9.63
C PHE A 14 -0.98 1.05 8.70
N SER A 15 -0.93 2.23 8.08
CA SER A 15 -1.87 2.62 7.04
C SER A 15 -1.18 2.63 5.66
N VAL A 16 -1.99 2.59 4.60
CA VAL A 16 -1.52 2.81 3.24
C VAL A 16 -1.62 4.27 2.80
N SER A 17 -1.97 5.18 3.70
CA SER A 17 -1.97 6.62 3.40
C SER A 17 -0.57 7.13 3.10
N ASP A 18 -0.47 8.26 2.40
CA ASP A 18 0.83 8.91 2.12
C ASP A 18 1.58 9.24 3.43
N ARG A 19 0.86 9.57 4.51
CA ARG A 19 1.44 9.75 5.85
C ARG A 19 2.11 8.50 6.43
N GLY A 20 1.68 7.31 6.02
CA GLY A 20 2.25 6.03 6.45
C GLY A 20 3.36 5.54 5.54
N LEU A 21 3.19 5.70 4.23
CA LEU A 21 4.08 5.11 3.22
C LEU A 21 5.19 6.06 2.77
N ARG A 22 4.97 7.37 2.80
CA ARG A 22 5.96 8.35 2.36
C ARG A 22 7.00 8.56 3.44
N VAL A 23 8.18 8.00 3.23
CA VAL A 23 9.32 8.08 4.14
C VAL A 23 10.33 9.12 3.70
N ALA A 24 11.08 9.66 4.66
CA ALA A 24 12.28 10.41 4.33
C ALA A 24 13.31 9.45 3.72
N PHE A 25 13.79 9.79 2.52
CA PHE A 25 14.82 9.02 1.84
C PHE A 25 15.92 9.93 1.34
N MET A 26 17.15 9.63 1.67
CA MET A 26 18.32 10.40 1.28
C MET A 26 19.46 9.48 0.84
N ALA A 27 20.16 9.90 -0.22
CA ALA A 27 21.34 9.22 -0.71
C ALA A 27 22.53 10.20 -0.77
N ARG A 28 23.69 9.74 -0.33
CA ARG A 28 24.92 10.53 -0.41
C ARG A 28 26.08 9.68 -0.95
N TRP A 29 26.62 10.11 -2.08
CA TRP A 29 27.82 9.51 -2.68
C TRP A 29 28.65 10.60 -3.35
N PRO A 30 29.64 11.17 -2.63
CA PRO A 30 30.46 12.24 -3.16
C PRO A 30 31.11 11.88 -4.51
N GLY A 31 31.06 12.79 -5.46
CA GLY A 31 31.60 12.61 -6.81
C GLY A 31 30.80 11.69 -7.75
N LYS A 32 29.69 11.09 -7.25
CA LYS A 32 28.82 10.20 -8.05
C LYS A 32 27.35 10.63 -8.07
N ILE A 33 26.86 11.24 -7.01
CA ILE A 33 25.50 11.75 -6.90
C ILE A 33 25.58 13.27 -6.74
N ALA A 34 24.97 14.02 -7.66
CA ALA A 34 24.85 15.46 -7.56
C ALA A 34 23.88 15.87 -6.44
N THR A 35 24.14 17.02 -5.83
CA THR A 35 23.18 17.60 -4.86
C THR A 35 21.88 17.98 -5.58
N GLY A 36 20.74 17.54 -5.07
CA GLY A 36 19.44 17.83 -5.65
C GLY A 36 18.31 17.06 -4.98
N ARG A 37 17.13 17.15 -5.58
CA ARG A 37 15.92 16.40 -5.21
C ARG A 37 15.32 15.78 -6.46
N THR A 38 14.65 14.65 -6.27
CA THR A 38 13.87 13.98 -7.32
C THR A 38 12.48 13.67 -6.82
N ALA A 39 11.50 13.70 -7.70
CA ALA A 39 10.14 13.24 -7.47
C ALA A 39 9.91 11.82 -8.01
N ALA A 40 10.96 11.10 -8.39
CA ALA A 40 10.84 9.73 -8.87
C ALA A 40 10.20 8.84 -7.81
N LEU A 41 9.18 8.10 -8.19
CA LEU A 41 8.55 7.10 -7.33
C LEU A 41 9.53 5.96 -7.07
N THR A 42 9.75 5.65 -5.79
CA THR A 42 10.68 4.60 -5.34
C THR A 42 10.01 3.71 -4.29
N SER A 43 10.54 2.50 -4.13
CA SER A 43 10.07 1.53 -3.14
C SER A 43 11.25 0.96 -2.34
N PHE A 44 11.01 0.43 -1.16
CA PHE A 44 12.03 -0.33 -0.42
C PHE A 44 12.48 -1.60 -1.15
N ALA A 45 11.65 -2.15 -2.04
CA ALA A 45 12.02 -3.24 -2.92
C ALA A 45 13.24 -2.89 -3.81
N ASP A 46 13.48 -1.60 -4.06
CA ASP A 46 14.58 -1.10 -4.90
C ASP A 46 15.95 -1.15 -4.20
N PHE A 47 16.00 -1.31 -2.89
CA PHE A 47 17.25 -1.29 -2.13
C PHE A 47 18.13 -2.50 -2.43
N VAL A 48 17.55 -3.69 -2.49
CA VAL A 48 18.31 -4.92 -2.78
C VAL A 48 18.95 -4.88 -4.17
N PRO A 49 18.21 -4.63 -5.27
CA PRO A 49 18.82 -4.53 -6.60
C PRO A 49 19.84 -3.39 -6.70
N THR A 50 19.61 -2.27 -5.98
CA THR A 50 20.62 -1.19 -5.91
C THR A 50 21.92 -1.65 -5.24
N ALA A 51 21.82 -2.37 -4.12
CA ALA A 51 23.00 -2.88 -3.43
C ALA A 51 23.76 -3.91 -4.27
N ILE A 52 23.05 -4.79 -4.99
CA ILE A 52 23.67 -5.77 -5.90
C ILE A 52 24.42 -5.06 -7.02
N GLU A 53 23.82 -4.06 -7.69
CA GLU A 53 24.48 -3.30 -8.76
C GLU A 53 25.69 -2.52 -8.23
N LEU A 54 25.59 -1.92 -7.03
CA LEU A 54 26.70 -1.22 -6.38
C LEU A 54 27.87 -2.14 -6.08
N ALA A 55 27.61 -3.41 -5.76
CA ALA A 55 28.63 -4.42 -5.53
C ALA A 55 29.19 -5.03 -6.83
N GLY A 56 28.72 -4.62 -7.99
CA GLY A 56 29.12 -5.20 -9.28
C GLY A 56 28.50 -6.56 -9.59
N GLY A 57 27.44 -6.93 -8.88
CA GLY A 57 26.71 -8.17 -9.08
C GLY A 57 25.65 -8.08 -10.19
N THR A 58 25.10 -9.24 -10.58
CA THR A 58 23.98 -9.33 -11.53
C THR A 58 22.67 -9.36 -10.74
N ILE A 59 21.76 -8.45 -11.07
CA ILE A 59 20.44 -8.37 -10.43
C ILE A 59 19.60 -9.56 -10.92
N PRO A 60 19.04 -10.40 -10.01
CA PRO A 60 18.12 -11.46 -10.36
C PRO A 60 16.83 -10.91 -11.02
N GLU A 61 16.32 -11.62 -12.03
CA GLU A 61 15.13 -11.20 -12.78
C GLU A 61 13.83 -11.29 -11.98
N ASN A 62 13.82 -12.07 -10.91
CA ASN A 62 12.64 -12.30 -10.07
C ASN A 62 12.49 -11.30 -8.89
N LEU A 63 13.23 -10.19 -8.90
CA LEU A 63 13.04 -9.13 -7.93
C LEU A 63 11.97 -8.14 -8.40
N ASP A 64 11.05 -7.76 -7.50
CA ASP A 64 10.01 -6.76 -7.77
C ASP A 64 10.57 -5.33 -7.92
N GLY A 65 11.66 -5.04 -7.22
CA GLY A 65 12.36 -3.76 -7.30
C GLY A 65 13.37 -3.70 -8.43
N LYS A 66 13.84 -2.50 -8.71
CA LYS A 66 14.92 -2.23 -9.66
C LYS A 66 15.91 -1.22 -9.09
N SER A 67 17.14 -1.21 -9.62
CA SER A 67 18.20 -0.36 -9.10
C SER A 67 17.87 1.14 -9.18
N LEU A 68 18.11 1.85 -8.09
CA LEU A 68 18.01 3.31 -7.98
C LEU A 68 19.18 4.05 -8.65
N LEU A 69 20.27 3.36 -9.06
CA LEU A 69 21.45 4.02 -9.60
C LEU A 69 21.18 4.91 -10.82
N PRO A 70 20.28 4.57 -11.76
CA PRO A 70 19.94 5.47 -12.85
C PRO A 70 19.39 6.82 -12.39
N VAL A 71 18.52 6.82 -11.38
CA VAL A 71 17.95 8.05 -10.81
C VAL A 71 18.99 8.79 -9.98
N LEU A 72 19.71 8.09 -9.11
CA LEU A 72 20.72 8.68 -8.24
C LEU A 72 21.88 9.31 -9.01
N SER A 73 22.24 8.75 -10.16
CA SER A 73 23.27 9.32 -11.05
C SER A 73 22.75 10.42 -11.99
N GLY A 74 21.44 10.74 -11.95
CA GLY A 74 20.83 11.72 -12.83
C GLY A 74 20.64 11.27 -14.28
N ARG A 75 20.82 9.98 -14.59
CA ARG A 75 20.59 9.42 -15.93
C ARG A 75 19.11 9.41 -16.31
N THR A 76 18.22 9.38 -15.35
CA THR A 76 16.76 9.49 -15.53
C THR A 76 16.14 10.22 -14.35
N SER A 77 15.03 10.90 -14.60
CA SER A 77 14.17 11.49 -13.56
C SER A 77 12.98 10.60 -13.20
N LYS A 78 12.79 9.49 -13.92
CA LYS A 78 11.67 8.56 -13.72
C LYS A 78 12.20 7.19 -13.30
N HIS A 79 11.49 6.55 -12.35
CA HIS A 79 11.85 5.21 -11.86
C HIS A 79 10.67 4.24 -11.99
N HIS A 80 9.66 4.36 -11.17
CA HIS A 80 8.41 3.58 -11.32
C HIS A 80 7.31 4.45 -11.92
N ASP A 81 6.36 3.82 -12.64
CA ASP A 81 5.11 4.46 -13.04
C ASP A 81 4.11 4.47 -11.87
N TYR A 82 4.17 3.42 -11.06
CA TYR A 82 3.33 3.23 -9.88
C TYR A 82 4.17 2.69 -8.72
N VAL A 83 3.77 3.06 -7.51
CA VAL A 83 4.18 2.39 -6.27
C VAL A 83 2.94 1.91 -5.53
N TYR A 84 3.08 0.80 -4.79
CA TYR A 84 1.96 0.10 -4.19
C TYR A 84 2.11 0.03 -2.68
N GLY A 85 0.99 0.11 -1.97
CA GLY A 85 0.93 0.00 -0.53
C GLY A 85 0.08 -1.19 -0.09
N VAL A 86 0.55 -1.89 0.94
CA VAL A 86 -0.12 -3.04 1.55
C VAL A 86 -0.25 -2.84 3.03
N SER A 87 -1.47 -2.95 3.55
CA SER A 87 -1.71 -3.02 4.99
C SER A 87 -2.78 -4.07 5.27
N HIS A 88 -2.58 -4.86 6.30
CA HIS A 88 -3.59 -5.77 6.84
C HIS A 88 -4.12 -5.30 8.18
N ASN A 89 -3.47 -4.32 8.79
CA ASN A 89 -3.76 -3.82 10.13
C ASN A 89 -3.94 -4.94 11.17
N GLN A 90 -3.14 -6.01 11.04
CA GLN A 90 -3.25 -7.19 11.87
C GLN A 90 -2.38 -7.10 13.12
N GLY A 91 -3.02 -7.02 14.27
CA GLY A 91 -2.46 -7.64 15.46
C GLY A 91 -1.58 -6.80 16.36
N ILE A 92 -1.01 -5.65 15.96
CA ILE A 92 -0.06 -4.93 16.83
C ILE A 92 -0.77 -4.13 17.94
N GLN A 93 -2.02 -3.78 17.76
CA GLN A 93 -2.76 -3.00 18.76
C GLN A 93 -4.14 -3.57 19.11
N ARG A 94 -4.36 -4.88 18.98
CA ARG A 94 -5.68 -5.51 19.18
C ARG A 94 -6.76 -4.89 18.30
N ARG A 95 -6.39 -4.39 17.12
CA ARG A 95 -7.31 -3.78 16.18
C ARG A 95 -7.90 -4.82 15.25
N SER A 96 -9.05 -4.47 14.73
CA SER A 96 -9.77 -5.25 13.72
C SER A 96 -8.92 -5.47 12.48
N VAL A 97 -9.14 -6.59 11.83
CA VAL A 97 -8.58 -6.86 10.52
C VAL A 97 -9.20 -5.92 9.50
N PHE A 98 -8.39 -5.04 8.95
CA PHE A 98 -8.82 -4.04 7.97
C PHE A 98 -7.83 -3.98 6.80
N PRO A 99 -7.90 -4.95 5.88
CA PRO A 99 -6.99 -5.00 4.77
C PRO A 99 -7.19 -3.81 3.83
N GLN A 100 -6.07 -3.20 3.46
CA GLN A 100 -6.02 -2.11 2.50
C GLN A 100 -4.96 -2.40 1.44
N ARG A 101 -5.22 -1.93 0.23
CA ARG A 101 -4.24 -1.86 -0.86
C ARG A 101 -4.29 -0.47 -1.45
N SER A 102 -3.16 0.01 -1.91
CA SER A 102 -3.12 1.31 -2.58
C SER A 102 -2.15 1.33 -3.75
N VAL A 103 -2.35 2.30 -4.62
CA VAL A 103 -1.47 2.63 -5.74
C VAL A 103 -1.32 4.13 -5.86
N HIS A 104 -0.09 4.58 -6.09
CA HIS A 104 0.23 5.99 -6.28
C HIS A 104 0.99 6.17 -7.61
N ASP A 105 0.60 7.17 -8.43
CA ASP A 105 1.21 7.47 -9.74
C ASP A 105 2.13 8.71 -9.74
N GLY A 106 2.42 9.26 -8.57
CA GLY A 106 3.19 10.50 -8.40
C GLY A 106 2.33 11.74 -8.18
N ARG A 107 1.05 11.68 -8.50
CA ARG A 107 0.06 12.73 -8.22
C ARG A 107 -1.17 12.19 -7.52
N TYR A 108 -1.78 11.15 -8.08
CA TYR A 108 -2.99 10.57 -7.53
C TYR A 108 -2.70 9.32 -6.72
N HIS A 109 -3.35 9.21 -5.58
CA HIS A 109 -3.29 8.06 -4.69
C HIS A 109 -4.68 7.43 -4.59
N TYR A 110 -4.80 6.17 -5.04
CA TYR A 110 -6.02 5.39 -4.93
C TYR A 110 -5.87 4.33 -3.85
N VAL A 111 -6.87 4.22 -2.97
CA VAL A 111 -6.91 3.26 -1.87
C VAL A 111 -8.16 2.40 -1.97
N ARG A 112 -7.99 1.10 -1.85
CA ARG A 112 -9.05 0.11 -1.73
C ARG A 112 -9.11 -0.44 -0.30
N ASN A 113 -10.27 -0.27 0.35
CA ASN A 113 -10.57 -0.79 1.68
C ASN A 113 -11.42 -2.05 1.56
N PHE A 114 -10.94 -3.20 2.07
CA PHE A 114 -11.58 -4.49 1.80
C PHE A 114 -12.61 -4.93 2.84
N ASN A 115 -12.50 -4.58 4.09
CA ASN A 115 -13.43 -4.97 5.15
C ASN A 115 -14.20 -3.77 5.71
N ASN A 116 -14.62 -2.84 4.87
CA ASN A 116 -15.44 -1.72 5.30
C ASN A 116 -16.91 -2.15 5.58
N MET A 117 -17.64 -1.35 6.35
CA MET A 117 -19.00 -1.71 6.76
C MET A 117 -20.00 -1.71 5.59
N GLU A 118 -19.87 -0.80 4.64
CA GLU A 118 -20.73 -0.76 3.45
C GLU A 118 -20.71 -2.09 2.70
N ARG A 119 -19.50 -2.64 2.56
CA ARG A 119 -19.30 -3.93 1.94
C ARG A 119 -19.83 -5.07 2.80
N ILE A 120 -19.51 -5.06 4.09
CA ILE A 120 -20.00 -6.07 5.04
C ILE A 120 -21.53 -6.12 5.02
N ASP A 121 -22.21 -4.98 4.99
CA ASP A 121 -23.66 -4.91 4.92
C ASP A 121 -24.21 -5.40 3.57
N ARG A 122 -23.52 -5.10 2.47
CA ARG A 122 -23.87 -5.64 1.14
C ARG A 122 -23.79 -7.18 1.11
N GLU A 123 -22.70 -7.73 1.63
CA GLU A 123 -22.48 -9.18 1.70
C GLU A 123 -23.52 -9.85 2.61
N ARG A 124 -23.90 -9.19 3.73
CA ARG A 124 -24.96 -9.64 4.62
C ARG A 124 -26.33 -9.65 3.91
N ALA A 125 -26.65 -8.57 3.20
CA ALA A 125 -27.89 -8.48 2.43
C ALA A 125 -27.98 -9.55 1.33
N ALA A 126 -26.83 -9.96 0.78
CA ALA A 126 -26.72 -11.06 -0.16
C ALA A 126 -26.79 -12.46 0.48
N GLY A 127 -27.05 -12.56 1.78
CA GLY A 127 -27.19 -13.82 2.49
C GLY A 127 -25.88 -14.54 2.82
N LYS A 128 -24.73 -13.88 2.66
CA LYS A 128 -23.44 -14.47 3.01
C LYS A 128 -23.25 -14.55 4.53
N ALA A 129 -22.58 -15.58 5.01
CA ALA A 129 -22.31 -15.84 6.42
C ALA A 129 -21.20 -14.93 6.97
N ILE A 130 -21.46 -13.64 7.10
CA ILE A 130 -20.47 -12.65 7.54
C ILE A 130 -20.42 -12.44 9.06
N ASN A 131 -21.38 -12.91 9.82
CA ASN A 131 -21.39 -12.76 11.28
C ASN A 131 -20.13 -13.33 11.91
N TYR A 132 -19.61 -14.43 11.36
CA TYR A 132 -18.33 -15.02 11.76
C TYR A 132 -17.17 -14.01 11.70
N PHE A 133 -17.14 -13.16 10.67
CA PHE A 133 -16.10 -12.15 10.49
C PHE A 133 -16.26 -10.96 11.45
N LEU A 134 -17.51 -10.56 11.69
CA LEU A 134 -17.83 -9.48 12.65
C LEU A 134 -17.46 -9.86 14.08
N GLU A 135 -17.80 -11.08 14.47
CA GLU A 135 -17.49 -11.60 15.80
C GLU A 135 -15.97 -11.71 16.05
N ARG A 136 -15.19 -11.91 15.00
CA ARG A 136 -13.74 -12.14 15.07
C ARG A 136 -12.87 -10.92 14.72
N GLY A 137 -13.44 -9.74 14.72
CA GLY A 137 -12.67 -8.53 14.69
C GLY A 137 -12.85 -7.58 13.52
N ALA A 138 -13.75 -7.85 12.57
CA ALA A 138 -14.15 -6.82 11.64
C ALA A 138 -14.93 -5.75 12.42
N LYS A 139 -14.44 -4.52 12.42
CA LYS A 139 -15.10 -3.41 13.09
C LYS A 139 -15.36 -2.31 12.09
N GLU A 140 -16.32 -1.48 12.45
CA GLU A 140 -16.57 -0.25 11.72
C GLU A 140 -15.34 0.69 11.81
N HIS A 141 -14.81 1.09 10.66
CA HIS A 141 -13.69 2.01 10.57
C HIS A 141 -14.10 3.39 10.06
N GLY A 142 -15.34 3.57 9.64
CA GLY A 142 -15.82 4.82 9.04
C GLY A 142 -15.13 5.19 7.72
N LEU A 143 -14.33 4.29 7.14
CA LEU A 143 -13.66 4.52 5.86
C LEU A 143 -14.51 3.97 4.72
N PRO A 144 -14.66 4.70 3.61
CA PRO A 144 -15.37 4.24 2.43
C PRO A 144 -14.62 3.07 1.75
N GLU A 145 -15.30 2.37 0.86
CA GLU A 145 -14.72 1.25 0.11
C GLU A 145 -13.59 1.69 -0.78
N GLU A 146 -13.72 2.86 -1.42
CA GLU A 146 -12.73 3.45 -2.32
C GLU A 146 -12.39 4.87 -1.88
N GLN A 147 -11.11 5.21 -1.99
CA GLN A 147 -10.63 6.56 -1.79
C GLN A 147 -9.69 6.95 -2.93
N LEU A 148 -9.77 8.20 -3.34
CA LEU A 148 -8.90 8.80 -4.33
C LEU A 148 -8.48 10.19 -3.85
N PHE A 149 -7.19 10.47 -3.90
CA PHE A 149 -6.64 11.76 -3.47
C PHE A 149 -5.75 12.35 -4.56
N ASP A 150 -5.81 13.66 -4.75
CA ASP A 150 -4.81 14.43 -5.50
C ASP A 150 -3.76 14.95 -4.52
N THR A 151 -2.69 14.20 -4.32
CA THR A 151 -1.68 14.51 -3.30
C THR A 151 -0.85 15.77 -3.60
N GLN A 152 -0.94 16.32 -4.80
CA GLN A 152 -0.35 17.63 -5.11
C GLN A 152 -1.22 18.78 -4.64
N ALA A 153 -2.54 18.66 -4.77
CA ALA A 153 -3.49 19.66 -4.30
C ALA A 153 -3.85 19.49 -2.82
N ASP A 154 -3.85 18.26 -2.34
CA ASP A 154 -4.19 17.86 -0.97
C ASP A 154 -3.14 16.89 -0.41
N PRO A 155 -1.98 17.38 0.03
CA PRO A 155 -0.89 16.53 0.53
C PRO A 155 -1.21 15.75 1.81
N PHE A 156 -2.33 16.05 2.47
CA PHE A 156 -2.76 15.39 3.69
C PHE A 156 -3.91 14.40 3.49
N GLU A 157 -4.39 14.24 2.26
CA GLU A 157 -5.43 13.27 1.90
C GLU A 157 -6.74 13.48 2.68
N PHE A 158 -7.16 14.74 2.88
CA PHE A 158 -8.41 15.07 3.58
C PHE A 158 -9.64 14.96 2.68
N LYS A 159 -9.48 15.21 1.36
CA LYS A 159 -10.58 15.25 0.41
C LYS A 159 -10.61 14.01 -0.46
N ASN A 160 -11.50 13.08 -0.14
CA ASN A 160 -11.74 11.93 -1.01
C ASN A 160 -12.47 12.33 -2.30
N LEU A 161 -11.86 12.04 -3.45
CA LEU A 161 -12.36 12.34 -4.80
C LEU A 161 -12.94 11.10 -5.50
N ALA A 162 -13.10 9.96 -4.79
CA ALA A 162 -13.51 8.70 -5.42
C ALA A 162 -14.90 8.78 -6.07
N GLU A 163 -15.79 9.66 -5.58
CA GLU A 163 -17.14 9.87 -6.10
C GLU A 163 -17.24 11.12 -7.01
N ASP A 164 -16.13 11.82 -7.27
CA ASP A 164 -16.12 12.97 -8.17
C ASP A 164 -16.17 12.48 -9.63
N PRO A 165 -17.23 12.82 -10.39
CA PRO A 165 -17.34 12.41 -11.80
C PRO A 165 -16.18 12.90 -12.68
N LEU A 166 -15.54 14.02 -12.33
CA LEU A 166 -14.39 14.56 -13.05
C LEU A 166 -13.13 13.70 -12.88
N GLN A 167 -13.11 12.81 -11.88
CA GLN A 167 -12.00 11.91 -11.58
C GLN A 167 -12.30 10.45 -11.94
N ALA A 168 -13.43 10.18 -12.60
CA ALA A 168 -13.85 8.82 -12.92
C ALA A 168 -12.79 8.03 -13.72
N ASP A 169 -12.20 8.63 -14.74
CA ASP A 169 -11.15 8.00 -15.57
C ASP A 169 -9.86 7.78 -14.79
N THR A 170 -9.47 8.75 -13.93
CA THR A 170 -8.31 8.63 -13.05
C THR A 170 -8.50 7.48 -12.06
N LYS A 171 -9.67 7.42 -11.43
CA LYS A 171 -10.03 6.33 -10.51
C LYS A 171 -10.00 4.97 -11.22
N ALA A 172 -10.63 4.86 -12.38
CA ALA A 172 -10.68 3.62 -13.16
C ALA A 172 -9.29 3.13 -13.55
N ARG A 173 -8.42 4.01 -14.03
CA ARG A 173 -7.03 3.70 -14.40
C ARG A 173 -6.22 3.19 -13.21
N LEU A 174 -6.28 3.89 -12.08
CA LEU A 174 -5.52 3.50 -10.88
C LEU A 174 -6.08 2.22 -10.26
N LYS A 175 -7.40 2.06 -10.23
CA LYS A 175 -8.04 0.81 -9.81
C LYS A 175 -7.56 -0.38 -10.65
N ALA A 176 -7.57 -0.24 -11.97
CA ALA A 176 -7.08 -1.29 -12.88
C ALA A 176 -5.61 -1.61 -12.62
N ALA A 177 -4.76 -0.58 -12.47
CA ALA A 177 -3.33 -0.78 -12.15
C ALA A 177 -3.14 -1.53 -10.83
N LEU A 178 -3.91 -1.19 -9.79
CA LEU A 178 -3.85 -1.86 -8.50
C LEU A 178 -4.22 -3.34 -8.60
N PHE A 179 -5.36 -3.65 -9.23
CA PHE A 179 -5.82 -5.04 -9.31
C PHE A 179 -4.95 -5.90 -10.22
N THR A 180 -4.42 -5.35 -11.31
CA THR A 180 -3.41 -6.04 -12.14
C THR A 180 -2.16 -6.36 -11.32
N TRP A 181 -1.68 -5.43 -10.51
CA TRP A 181 -0.53 -5.68 -9.64
C TRP A 181 -0.84 -6.73 -8.57
N MET A 182 -2.01 -6.68 -7.94
CA MET A 182 -2.45 -7.68 -6.96
C MET A 182 -2.50 -9.08 -7.56
N GLU A 183 -2.98 -9.21 -8.80
CA GLU A 183 -3.01 -10.49 -9.53
C GLU A 183 -1.59 -11.01 -9.80
N LEU A 184 -0.69 -10.15 -10.28
CA LEU A 184 0.73 -10.50 -10.51
C LEU A 184 1.45 -10.95 -9.24
N GLN A 185 1.08 -10.36 -8.09
CA GLN A 185 1.63 -10.71 -6.78
C GLN A 185 0.95 -11.93 -6.14
N ASN A 186 0.00 -12.57 -6.81
CA ASN A 186 -0.85 -13.62 -6.24
C ASN A 186 -1.49 -13.18 -4.91
N ASP A 187 -1.93 -11.91 -4.83
CA ASP A 187 -2.61 -11.40 -3.65
C ASP A 187 -3.93 -12.14 -3.45
N HIS A 188 -4.15 -12.63 -2.24
CA HIS A 188 -5.33 -13.43 -1.89
C HIS A 188 -6.62 -12.60 -1.73
N LEU A 189 -6.55 -11.27 -1.89
CA LEU A 189 -7.72 -10.40 -1.96
C LEU A 189 -8.18 -10.31 -3.41
N SER A 190 -9.42 -10.71 -3.67
CA SER A 190 -10.00 -10.60 -5.00
C SER A 190 -10.54 -9.19 -5.28
N GLU A 191 -10.80 -8.88 -6.55
CA GLU A 191 -11.36 -7.60 -6.99
C GLU A 191 -12.76 -7.36 -6.41
N ASP A 192 -13.61 -8.37 -6.36
CA ASP A 192 -14.91 -8.30 -5.70
C ASP A 192 -14.75 -8.13 -4.18
N GLY A 193 -13.50 -8.21 -3.74
CA GLY A 193 -13.03 -7.96 -2.41
C GLY A 193 -13.63 -8.96 -1.43
N ALA A 194 -13.66 -10.24 -1.70
CA ALA A 194 -14.07 -11.22 -0.72
C ALA A 194 -13.35 -10.97 0.61
N ILE A 195 -14.10 -10.96 1.70
CA ILE A 195 -13.50 -10.92 3.04
C ILE A 195 -12.68 -12.19 3.17
N THR A 196 -11.36 -12.05 3.29
CA THR A 196 -10.49 -13.22 3.25
C THR A 196 -10.52 -13.97 4.57
N LEU A 197 -10.76 -15.26 4.50
CA LEU A 197 -10.65 -16.15 5.66
C LEU A 197 -9.27 -16.07 6.32
N PHE A 198 -8.22 -15.77 5.54
CA PHE A 198 -6.87 -15.62 6.06
C PHE A 198 -6.76 -14.48 7.08
N ALA A 199 -7.31 -13.30 6.76
CA ALA A 199 -7.26 -12.16 7.66
C ALA A 199 -7.98 -12.43 9.00
N VAL A 200 -9.10 -13.13 8.94
CA VAL A 200 -9.90 -13.48 10.12
C VAL A 200 -9.32 -14.69 10.88
N LYS A 201 -8.84 -15.70 10.14
CA LYS A 201 -8.30 -16.92 10.73
C LYS A 201 -7.09 -16.66 11.63
N LYS A 202 -6.19 -15.76 11.21
CA LYS A 202 -5.00 -15.42 12.03
C LYS A 202 -5.41 -14.76 13.35
N HIS A 203 -6.44 -13.93 13.35
CA HIS A 203 -6.95 -13.30 14.57
C HIS A 203 -7.60 -14.33 15.50
N SER A 204 -8.36 -15.29 14.97
CA SER A 204 -8.99 -16.36 15.76
C SER A 204 -7.96 -17.34 16.31
N LEU A 205 -6.89 -17.66 15.60
CA LEU A 205 -5.81 -18.51 16.11
C LEU A 205 -5.13 -17.90 17.34
N ASN A 206 -4.86 -16.60 17.32
CA ASN A 206 -4.29 -15.91 18.47
C ASN A 206 -5.23 -15.88 19.70
N GLN A 207 -6.53 -15.98 19.49
CA GLN A 207 -7.51 -16.12 20.58
C GLN A 207 -7.60 -17.56 21.09
N THR A 208 -7.51 -18.52 20.20
CA THR A 208 -7.58 -19.95 20.56
C THR A 208 -6.32 -20.38 21.33
N GLU A 209 -5.13 -19.93 20.91
CA GLU A 209 -3.89 -20.19 21.63
C GLU A 209 -3.88 -19.62 23.05
N LYS A 210 -4.60 -18.52 23.30
CA LYS A 210 -4.76 -17.95 24.65
C LYS A 210 -5.76 -18.69 25.51
N GLN A 211 -6.62 -19.51 24.93
CA GLN A 211 -7.59 -20.33 25.67
C GLN A 211 -7.02 -21.69 26.07
N PHE A 212 -5.90 -22.09 25.48
CA PHE A 212 -5.25 -23.39 25.76
C PHE A 212 -3.93 -23.26 26.53
N ASN A 213 -3.50 -22.06 26.92
CA ASN A 213 -2.41 -21.76 27.83
C ASN A 213 -2.94 -21.08 29.11
#